data_d83e276d3f588ceaab39bf650fcddc11
#
_entry.id   d83e276d3f588ceaab39bf650fcddc11
#
_cell.length_a   1.000
_cell.length_b   1.000
_cell.length_c   1.000
_cell.angle_alpha   90.00
_cell.angle_beta   90.00
_cell.angle_gamma   90.00
#
_symmetry.space_group_name_H-M   'P 1'
#
loop_
_entity.id
_entity.type
_entity.pdbx_description
1 polymer ?
#
loop_
_entity_poly.entity_id
_entity_poly.type
_entity_poly.pdbx_seq_one_letter_code
_entity_poly.pdbx_strand_id
1 'polypeptide(L)'
;MLKLAQRMTDNFCSGVCASTVRKWDKLHVENIGEDVMVMTRKSMDDPGEPPGVVLSASTSVWMPLSQQRLFDFLRDDRMRSEWDILSNGGPMQEMVHIAKGEGHANCVSLLRANVSCPKQPSLSNYGSSLPYMGAHV
;
A
#
# COMPACT_ATOMS: atom_id res chain seq x y z
N MET A 1 -12.42 4.00 -10.60
CA MET A 1 -11.02 3.88 -10.14
C MET A 1 -10.54 5.11 -9.37
N LEU A 2 -10.65 6.34 -9.88
CA LEU A 2 -10.18 7.55 -9.15
C LEU A 2 -10.79 7.72 -7.75
N LYS A 3 -12.08 7.47 -7.59
CA LYS A 3 -12.74 7.51 -6.25
C LYS A 3 -12.19 6.44 -5.30
N LEU A 4 -11.81 5.28 -5.82
CA LEU A 4 -11.21 4.22 -5.02
C LEU A 4 -9.80 4.62 -4.58
N ALA A 5 -8.99 5.12 -5.51
CA ALA A 5 -7.65 5.62 -5.20
C ALA A 5 -7.70 6.75 -4.14
N GLN A 6 -8.63 7.68 -4.26
CA GLN A 6 -8.83 8.72 -3.24
C GLN A 6 -9.15 8.13 -1.86
N ARG A 7 -10.06 7.17 -1.78
CA ARG A 7 -10.37 6.50 -0.50
C ARG A 7 -9.18 5.76 0.08
N MET A 8 -8.39 5.09 -0.77
CA MET A 8 -7.17 4.41 -0.32
C MET A 8 -6.16 5.42 0.27
N THR A 9 -5.99 6.56 -0.39
CA THR A 9 -5.13 7.65 0.11
C THR A 9 -5.64 8.18 1.44
N ASP A 10 -6.93 8.46 1.55
CA ASP A 10 -7.54 8.95 2.79
C ASP A 10 -7.38 7.95 3.93
N ASN A 11 -7.55 6.66 3.64
CA ASN A 11 -7.34 5.58 4.61
C ASN A 11 -5.88 5.48 5.05
N PHE A 12 -4.94 5.56 4.11
CA PHE A 12 -3.52 5.57 4.40
C PHE A 12 -3.15 6.76 5.29
N CYS A 13 -3.53 7.97 4.90
CA CYS A 13 -3.26 9.18 5.68
C CYS A 13 -3.86 9.08 7.09
N SER A 14 -5.09 8.59 7.22
CA SER A 14 -5.73 8.44 8.54
C SER A 14 -5.02 7.42 9.41
N GLY A 15 -4.46 6.36 8.84
CA GLY A 15 -3.67 5.36 9.55
C GLY A 15 -2.30 5.88 9.99
N VAL A 16 -1.62 6.64 9.14
CA VAL A 16 -0.29 7.20 9.47
C VAL A 16 -0.40 8.33 10.51
N CYS A 17 -1.39 9.21 10.36
CA CYS A 17 -1.56 10.37 11.24
C CYS A 17 -2.34 10.08 12.53
N ALA A 18 -2.77 8.83 12.76
CA ALA A 18 -3.65 8.48 13.88
C ALA A 18 -4.85 9.44 13.99
N SER A 19 -5.51 9.69 12.86
CA SER A 19 -6.59 10.68 12.75
C SER A 19 -7.62 10.51 13.85
N THR A 20 -7.98 11.62 14.50
CA THR A 20 -9.00 11.66 15.56
C THR A 20 -10.44 11.41 15.03
N VAL A 21 -10.63 11.47 13.72
CA VAL A 21 -11.92 11.20 13.07
C VAL A 21 -12.31 9.72 13.17
N ARG A 22 -11.31 8.84 13.23
CA ARG A 22 -11.51 7.39 13.37
C ARG A 22 -10.81 6.91 14.63
N LYS A 23 -11.52 6.13 15.45
CA LYS A 23 -10.92 5.52 16.63
C LYS A 23 -9.92 4.45 16.20
N TRP A 24 -8.65 4.72 16.47
CA TRP A 24 -7.57 3.75 16.33
C TRP A 24 -7.12 3.28 17.71
N ASP A 25 -6.99 1.98 17.86
CA ASP A 25 -6.43 1.34 19.04
C ASP A 25 -4.97 0.97 18.75
N LYS A 26 -4.04 1.50 19.55
CA LYS A 26 -2.62 1.14 19.44
C LYS A 26 -2.44 -0.29 19.94
N LEU A 27 -1.76 -1.10 19.15
CA LEU A 27 -1.30 -2.41 19.57
C LEU A 27 0.12 -2.30 20.11
N HIS A 28 0.31 -2.83 21.29
CA HIS A 28 1.64 -3.03 21.83
C HIS A 28 2.15 -4.38 21.31
N VAL A 29 3.19 -4.32 20.48
CA VAL A 29 3.82 -5.52 19.92
C VAL A 29 5.22 -5.63 20.49
N GLU A 30 5.51 -6.72 21.18
CA GLU A 30 6.83 -6.96 21.74
C GLU A 30 7.88 -7.15 20.63
N ASN A 31 9.10 -6.70 20.88
CA ASN A 31 10.25 -6.83 19.95
C ASN A 31 10.15 -6.04 18.64
N ILE A 32 9.30 -5.03 18.57
CA ILE A 32 9.30 -4.06 17.47
C ILE A 32 10.05 -2.80 17.92
N GLY A 33 10.84 -2.20 17.02
CA GLY A 33 11.56 -0.96 17.30
C GLY A 33 10.60 0.18 17.72
N GLU A 34 11.08 1.09 18.55
CA GLU A 34 10.30 2.22 19.07
C GLU A 34 9.72 3.12 17.96
N ASP A 35 10.33 3.08 16.77
CA ASP A 35 9.91 3.85 15.59
C ASP A 35 8.74 3.21 14.81
N VAL A 36 8.28 2.03 15.24
CA VAL A 36 7.17 1.33 14.56
C VAL A 36 5.90 1.49 15.36
N MET A 37 4.87 2.00 14.70
CA MET A 37 3.53 2.15 15.26
C MET A 37 2.59 1.16 14.58
N VAL A 38 1.94 0.33 15.38
CA VAL A 38 0.91 -0.61 14.90
C VAL A 38 -0.42 -0.23 15.52
N MET A 39 -1.43 -0.09 14.69
CA MET A 39 -2.77 0.30 15.13
C MET A 39 -3.84 -0.53 14.44
N THR A 40 -4.96 -0.70 15.12
CA THR A 40 -6.14 -1.34 14.56
C THR A 40 -7.38 -0.46 14.72
N ARG A 41 -8.34 -0.66 13.85
CA ARG A 41 -9.70 -0.13 13.99
C ARG A 41 -10.71 -1.12 13.45
N LYS A 42 -11.92 -1.04 13.94
CA LYS A 42 -13.06 -1.76 13.36
C LYS A 42 -13.69 -0.91 12.27
N SER A 43 -13.91 -1.50 11.10
CA SER A 43 -14.74 -0.97 10.03
C SER A 43 -16.06 -1.72 10.06
N MET A 44 -17.15 -1.01 10.33
CA MET A 44 -18.50 -1.60 10.40
C MET A 44 -19.34 -1.17 9.20
N ASP A 45 -19.38 0.13 8.92
CA ASP A 45 -20.24 0.73 7.90
C ASP A 45 -19.50 1.80 7.08
N ASP A 46 -18.19 1.75 7.01
CA ASP A 46 -17.40 2.71 6.23
C ASP A 46 -17.67 2.55 4.73
N PRO A 47 -18.10 3.59 4.01
CA PRO A 47 -18.42 3.48 2.60
C PRO A 47 -17.22 3.01 1.77
N GLY A 48 -17.37 1.86 1.11
CA GLY A 48 -16.35 1.31 0.22
C GLY A 48 -15.26 0.50 0.91
N GLU A 49 -15.40 0.22 2.21
CA GLU A 49 -14.61 -0.75 2.94
C GLU A 49 -15.45 -1.97 3.31
N PRO A 50 -14.94 -3.18 3.19
CA PRO A 50 -15.63 -4.34 3.73
C PRO A 50 -15.64 -4.26 5.27
N PRO A 51 -16.69 -4.76 5.93
CA PRO A 51 -16.70 -4.85 7.39
C PRO A 51 -15.57 -5.79 7.86
N GLY A 52 -14.89 -5.35 8.93
CA GLY A 52 -13.76 -6.13 9.46
C GLY A 52 -12.82 -5.32 10.34
N VAL A 53 -11.63 -5.84 10.53
CA VAL A 53 -10.55 -5.17 11.25
C VAL A 53 -9.55 -4.60 10.24
N VAL A 54 -9.32 -3.32 10.32
CA VAL A 54 -8.27 -2.63 9.55
C VAL A 54 -7.02 -2.54 10.41
N LEU A 55 -5.91 -2.99 9.86
CA LEU A 55 -4.59 -2.89 10.48
C LEU A 55 -3.79 -1.79 9.78
N SER A 56 -3.15 -0.93 10.57
CA SER A 56 -2.17 0.03 10.09
C SER A 56 -0.84 -0.22 10.79
N ALA A 57 0.21 -0.37 10.02
CA ALA A 57 1.58 -0.42 10.52
C ALA A 57 2.38 0.68 9.83
N SER A 58 3.05 1.52 10.61
CA SER A 58 3.83 2.63 10.10
C SER A 58 5.16 2.74 10.81
N THR A 59 6.16 3.20 10.08
CA THR A 59 7.48 3.54 10.61
C THR A 59 7.96 4.83 9.99
N SER A 60 8.87 5.52 10.66
CA SER A 60 9.48 6.75 10.19
C SER A 60 10.99 6.58 10.12
N VAL A 61 11.56 6.85 8.97
CA VAL A 61 13.01 6.76 8.74
C VAL A 61 13.50 8.09 8.17
N TRP A 62 14.56 8.63 8.76
CA TRP A 62 15.22 9.78 8.17
C TRP A 62 16.20 9.33 7.08
N MET A 63 16.11 9.96 5.91
CA MET A 63 16.99 9.66 4.79
C MET A 63 17.70 10.93 4.31
N PRO A 64 19.01 10.90 4.04
CA PRO A 64 19.79 12.03 3.51
C PRO A 64 19.55 12.19 2.01
N LEU A 65 18.31 12.31 1.59
CA LEU A 65 17.88 12.41 0.19
C LEU A 65 16.98 13.64 0.02
N SER A 66 16.96 14.21 -1.19
CA SER A 66 15.95 15.21 -1.52
C SER A 66 14.58 14.54 -1.72
N GLN A 67 13.52 15.27 -1.37
CA GLN A 67 12.13 14.79 -1.56
C GLN A 67 11.88 14.38 -3.02
N GLN A 68 12.41 15.12 -3.99
CA GLN A 68 12.25 14.80 -5.39
C GLN A 68 12.86 13.45 -5.76
N ARG A 69 14.08 13.18 -5.29
CA ARG A 69 14.73 11.88 -5.57
C ARG A 69 13.99 10.70 -4.94
N LEU A 70 13.49 10.90 -3.73
CA LEU A 70 12.68 9.87 -3.06
C LEU A 70 11.37 9.63 -3.80
N PHE A 71 10.69 10.70 -4.21
CA PHE A 71 9.46 10.62 -4.97
C PHE A 71 9.66 9.90 -6.31
N ASP A 72 10.71 10.27 -7.06
CA ASP A 72 11.01 9.66 -8.36
C ASP A 72 11.34 8.17 -8.21
N PHE A 73 12.06 7.77 -7.15
CA PHE A 73 12.34 6.37 -6.84
C PHE A 73 11.06 5.58 -6.51
N LEU A 74 10.20 6.11 -5.64
CA LEU A 74 8.98 5.43 -5.23
C LEU A 74 7.95 5.32 -6.37
N ARG A 75 7.99 6.27 -7.29
CA ARG A 75 7.06 6.34 -8.44
C ARG A 75 7.47 5.43 -9.59
N ASP A 76 8.76 5.15 -9.76
CA ASP A 76 9.25 4.34 -10.89
C ASP A 76 8.85 2.87 -10.71
N ASP A 77 7.97 2.40 -11.59
CA ASP A 77 7.48 1.01 -11.57
C ASP A 77 8.59 -0.03 -11.66
N ARG A 78 9.69 0.32 -12.33
CA ARG A 78 10.87 -0.56 -12.48
C ARG A 78 11.63 -0.73 -11.16
N MET A 79 11.56 0.29 -10.29
CA MET A 79 12.19 0.28 -8.97
C MET A 79 11.29 -0.30 -7.89
N ARG A 80 10.04 -0.62 -8.24
CA ARG A 80 9.05 -1.06 -7.28
C ARG A 80 9.41 -2.39 -6.60
N SER A 81 10.07 -3.28 -7.31
CA SER A 81 10.58 -4.54 -6.75
C SER A 81 11.62 -4.37 -5.64
N GLU A 82 12.27 -3.20 -5.57
CA GLU A 82 13.29 -2.91 -4.57
C GLU A 82 12.73 -2.56 -3.20
N TRP A 83 11.51 -2.06 -3.14
CA TRP A 83 10.92 -1.56 -1.90
C TRP A 83 9.53 -2.13 -1.58
N ASP A 84 8.76 -2.57 -2.57
CA ASP A 84 7.41 -3.10 -2.36
C ASP A 84 7.48 -4.61 -2.06
N ILE A 85 7.33 -4.96 -0.80
CA ILE A 85 7.36 -6.35 -0.34
C ILE A 85 6.30 -7.23 -1.06
N LEU A 86 5.21 -6.63 -1.52
CA LEU A 86 4.14 -7.35 -2.22
C LEU A 86 4.52 -7.72 -3.66
N SER A 87 5.56 -7.08 -4.21
CA SER A 87 6.13 -7.47 -5.50
C SER A 87 6.85 -8.82 -5.44
N ASN A 88 7.21 -9.26 -4.23
CA ASN A 88 8.02 -10.46 -3.97
C ASN A 88 9.33 -10.48 -4.80
N GLY A 89 9.95 -9.31 -4.99
CA GLY A 89 11.16 -9.11 -5.77
C GLY A 89 10.99 -9.28 -7.29
N GLY A 90 9.76 -9.50 -7.76
CA GLY A 90 9.44 -9.65 -9.17
C GLY A 90 9.08 -8.33 -9.86
N PRO A 91 9.20 -8.27 -11.19
CA PRO A 91 8.81 -7.08 -11.93
C PRO A 91 7.29 -6.86 -11.85
N MET A 92 6.90 -5.60 -11.73
CA MET A 92 5.50 -5.20 -11.76
C MET A 92 5.08 -4.91 -13.21
N GLN A 93 3.87 -5.29 -13.54
CA GLN A 93 3.26 -4.98 -14.83
C GLN A 93 2.15 -3.97 -14.65
N GLU A 94 2.25 -2.82 -15.31
CA GLU A 94 1.17 -1.86 -15.37
C GLU A 94 0.04 -2.39 -16.27
N MET A 95 -1.13 -2.58 -15.69
CA MET A 95 -2.33 -3.06 -16.37
C MET A 95 -3.20 -1.92 -16.87
N VAL A 96 -3.24 -0.83 -16.12
CA VAL A 96 -4.04 0.35 -16.42
C VAL A 96 -3.33 1.58 -15.90
N HIS A 97 -3.29 2.62 -16.72
CA HIS A 97 -2.80 3.95 -16.35
C HIS A 97 -3.91 4.99 -16.54
N ILE A 98 -4.21 5.75 -15.51
CA ILE A 98 -5.22 6.80 -15.53
C ILE A 98 -4.58 8.10 -15.09
N ALA A 99 -4.36 8.99 -16.04
CA ALA A 99 -3.89 10.34 -15.74
C ALA A 99 -4.97 11.14 -14.99
N LYS A 100 -4.54 11.94 -14.01
CA LYS A 100 -5.38 12.83 -13.22
C LYS A 100 -4.90 14.27 -13.41
N GLY A 101 -5.60 15.02 -14.28
CA GLY A 101 -5.24 16.41 -14.61
C GLY A 101 -4.11 16.52 -15.61
N GLU A 102 -3.51 17.72 -15.70
CA GLU A 102 -2.50 18.05 -16.70
C GLU A 102 -1.06 17.69 -16.29
N GLY A 103 -0.86 17.33 -15.04
CA GLY A 103 0.46 16.94 -14.52
C GLY A 103 0.83 15.52 -14.88
N HIS A 104 1.95 15.31 -15.59
CA HIS A 104 2.47 13.99 -15.96
C HIS A 104 2.76 13.09 -14.75
N ALA A 105 2.89 13.65 -13.56
CA ALA A 105 3.18 12.93 -12.33
C ALA A 105 1.93 12.51 -11.53
N ASN A 106 0.75 13.03 -11.89
CA ASN A 106 -0.49 12.79 -11.16
C ASN A 106 -1.31 11.72 -11.90
N CYS A 107 -1.21 10.50 -11.44
CA CYS A 107 -1.88 9.36 -12.08
C CYS A 107 -2.28 8.29 -11.05
N VAL A 108 -3.16 7.40 -11.49
CA VAL A 108 -3.49 6.16 -10.78
C VAL A 108 -3.15 5.00 -11.68
N SER A 109 -2.27 4.14 -11.24
CA SER A 109 -1.89 2.93 -11.96
C SER A 109 -2.41 1.68 -11.24
N LEU A 110 -2.88 0.72 -12.04
CA LEU A 110 -3.18 -0.62 -11.57
C LEU A 110 -2.01 -1.52 -11.94
N LEU A 111 -1.33 -2.01 -10.93
CA LEU A 111 -0.15 -2.86 -11.09
C LEU A 111 -0.48 -4.30 -10.75
N ARG A 112 0.13 -5.22 -11.46
CA ARG A 112 0.08 -6.66 -11.19
C ARG A 112 1.48 -7.18 -10.97
N ALA A 113 1.70 -7.85 -9.83
CA ALA A 113 2.94 -8.57 -9.60
C ALA A 113 3.01 -9.80 -10.50
N ASN A 114 4.13 -9.98 -11.22
CA ASN A 114 4.42 -11.23 -11.90
C ASN A 114 4.94 -12.23 -10.85
N VAL A 115 4.01 -12.87 -10.16
CA VAL A 115 4.35 -13.95 -9.26
C VAL A 115 4.70 -15.17 -10.11
N SER A 116 5.97 -15.32 -10.44
CA SER A 116 6.52 -16.63 -10.82
C SER A 116 6.47 -17.47 -9.55
N CYS A 117 5.42 -18.25 -9.38
CA CYS A 117 5.36 -19.21 -8.28
C CYS A 117 6.61 -20.08 -8.33
N PRO A 118 7.55 -20.02 -7.35
CA PRO A 118 8.47 -21.13 -7.18
C PRO A 118 7.59 -22.34 -6.89
N LYS A 119 7.79 -23.42 -7.60
CA LYS A 119 7.09 -24.67 -7.44
C LYS A 119 7.08 -25.04 -5.96
N GLN A 120 6.01 -24.67 -5.24
CA GLN A 120 5.76 -25.24 -3.93
C GLN A 120 5.25 -26.66 -4.11
N PRO A 121 5.79 -27.64 -3.34
CA PRO A 121 5.20 -28.95 -3.30
C PRO A 121 3.76 -28.83 -2.76
N SER A 122 2.84 -29.28 -3.55
CA SER A 122 1.43 -29.55 -3.35
C SER A 122 0.89 -29.30 -1.93
N LEU A 123 0.27 -28.15 -1.71
CA LEU A 123 -0.87 -27.98 -0.85
C LEU A 123 -1.95 -27.31 -1.70
N SER A 124 -2.90 -28.14 -2.10
CA SER A 124 -4.08 -27.79 -2.88
C SER A 124 -4.94 -26.74 -2.19
N ASN A 125 -5.50 -25.86 -3.00
CA ASN A 125 -6.64 -25.01 -2.75
C ASN A 125 -6.47 -23.79 -1.86
N TYR A 126 -5.91 -22.73 -2.45
CA TYR A 126 -6.50 -21.39 -2.33
C TYR A 126 -6.12 -20.62 -3.60
N GLY A 127 -7.09 -20.62 -4.52
CA GLY A 127 -6.99 -19.86 -5.76
C GLY A 127 -7.21 -18.38 -5.53
N SER A 128 -6.70 -17.65 -6.48
CA SER A 128 -6.84 -16.23 -6.80
C SER A 128 -5.76 -15.33 -6.23
N SER A 129 -4.76 -15.06 -7.10
CA SER A 129 -3.95 -13.86 -7.00
C SER A 129 -4.87 -12.64 -7.10
N LEU A 130 -5.16 -12.01 -5.96
CA LEU A 130 -5.85 -10.72 -5.94
C LEU A 130 -4.95 -9.68 -6.62
N PRO A 131 -5.49 -8.89 -7.56
CA PRO A 131 -4.74 -7.79 -8.14
C PRO A 131 -4.41 -6.77 -7.04
N TYR A 132 -3.13 -6.46 -6.89
CA TYR A 132 -2.68 -5.40 -6.00
C TYR A 132 -2.93 -4.05 -6.67
N MET A 133 -3.61 -3.14 -5.97
CA MET A 133 -3.79 -1.77 -6.42
C MET A 133 -2.82 -0.86 -5.67
N GLY A 134 -1.83 -0.33 -6.39
CA GLY A 134 -1.00 0.76 -5.91
C GLY A 134 -1.56 2.09 -6.43
N ALA A 135 -1.82 3.03 -5.55
CA ALA A 135 -2.12 4.40 -5.93
C ALA A 135 -0.87 5.25 -5.71
N HIS A 136 -0.46 6.00 -6.74
CA HIS A 136 0.50 7.07 -6.62
C HIS A 136 -0.25 8.40 -6.57
N VAL A 137 0.02 9.18 -5.57
CA VAL A 137 -0.50 10.54 -5.39
C VAL A 137 0.62 11.55 -5.48
#